data_c4c30bfa418307bad323ff7c2468635c
#
_entry.id   c4c30bfa418307bad323ff7c2468635c
#
_cell.length_a   1.000
_cell.length_b   1.000
_cell.length_c   1.000
_cell.angle_alpha   90.00
_cell.angle_beta   90.00
_cell.angle_gamma   90.00
#
_symmetry.space_group_name_H-M   'P 1'
#
loop_
_entity.id
_entity.type
_entity.pdbx_description
1 polymer ?
#
loop_
_entity_poly.entity_id
_entity_poly.type
_entity_poly.pdbx_seq_one_letter_code
_entity_poly.pdbx_strand_id
1 'polypeptide(L)'
;MKIAIGPSSFASVDKAPLEVLESKGLKVFNNPYSRKLTENEIIVHLQGMDGLIAGLEPLTFNVFQQSTDLKVIARVGIGMENVDMKSAETHKIKVSNTPDGPTDAVSEMTLAAALSLSRNIVQANGALHEKQWEKSIGMGLKNANVLIVGYGRIGRKVAGLFRIMGAHILICDPLLAKKDLQSGENLLELKDGLKLADIITLHAGGDNPILTETEFEIMKKGAIVLNSARAKLIDESALINALDSGKVSSAWLDVFWQEPYTGKLTGYNQVLLTPHMSTYSVQCRKEME
;
A
#
# COMPACT_ATOMS: atom_id res chain seq x y z
N MET A 1 7.28 -28.08 -16.55
CA MET A 1 7.35 -26.63 -16.69
C MET A 1 8.40 -26.09 -15.73
N LYS A 2 9.07 -25.01 -16.11
CA LYS A 2 10.07 -24.30 -15.30
C LYS A 2 9.45 -22.98 -14.82
N ILE A 3 9.50 -22.72 -13.52
CA ILE A 3 8.87 -21.57 -12.87
C ILE A 3 9.95 -20.72 -12.22
N ALA A 4 10.06 -19.47 -12.66
CA ALA A 4 10.89 -18.46 -11.99
C ALA A 4 10.13 -17.85 -10.80
N ILE A 5 10.85 -17.55 -9.71
CA ILE A 5 10.35 -16.83 -8.56
C ILE A 5 11.00 -15.44 -8.55
N GLY A 6 10.19 -14.39 -8.69
CA GLY A 6 10.65 -12.99 -8.64
C GLY A 6 10.81 -12.44 -7.23
N PRO A 7 9.82 -12.59 -6.32
CA PRO A 7 9.94 -12.09 -4.95
C PRO A 7 11.03 -12.83 -4.16
N SER A 8 11.98 -12.08 -3.59
CA SER A 8 13.02 -12.65 -2.72
C SER A 8 12.48 -13.21 -1.41
N SER A 9 11.29 -12.79 -1.00
CA SER A 9 10.61 -13.24 0.23
C SER A 9 9.62 -14.39 -0.01
N PHE A 10 9.47 -14.92 -1.23
CA PHE A 10 8.56 -16.02 -1.51
C PHE A 10 8.91 -17.27 -0.68
N ALA A 11 7.90 -17.87 -0.06
CA ALA A 11 8.03 -19.03 0.83
C ALA A 11 9.02 -18.83 2.01
N SER A 12 9.27 -17.57 2.40
CA SER A 12 10.14 -17.27 3.56
C SER A 12 9.46 -17.58 4.90
N VAL A 13 8.13 -17.51 4.93
CA VAL A 13 7.28 -17.75 6.10
C VAL A 13 6.82 -19.19 6.17
N ASP A 14 6.45 -19.74 5.02
CA ASP A 14 5.93 -21.10 4.90
C ASP A 14 6.48 -21.75 3.62
N LYS A 15 6.92 -22.99 3.68
CA LYS A 15 7.45 -23.71 2.53
C LYS A 15 6.36 -24.40 1.70
N ALA A 16 5.13 -24.49 2.21
CA ALA A 16 4.03 -25.15 1.54
C ALA A 16 3.80 -24.70 0.07
N PRO A 17 3.93 -23.40 -0.30
CA PRO A 17 3.83 -23.01 -1.71
C PRO A 17 4.88 -23.67 -2.62
N LEU A 18 6.13 -23.80 -2.16
CA LEU A 18 7.17 -24.50 -2.92
C LEU A 18 6.89 -26.00 -3.04
N GLU A 19 6.49 -26.63 -1.94
CA GLU A 19 6.14 -28.05 -1.90
C GLU A 19 4.97 -28.36 -2.85
N VAL A 20 3.98 -27.48 -2.92
CA VAL A 20 2.86 -27.61 -3.87
C VAL A 20 3.37 -27.55 -5.32
N LEU A 21 4.22 -26.59 -5.66
CA LEU A 21 4.79 -26.48 -7.00
C LEU A 21 5.59 -27.74 -7.38
N GLU A 22 6.46 -28.19 -6.49
CA GLU A 22 7.31 -29.37 -6.70
C GLU A 22 6.48 -30.66 -6.81
N SER A 23 5.44 -30.83 -5.98
CA SER A 23 4.53 -31.99 -6.03
C SER A 23 3.77 -32.10 -7.35
N LYS A 24 3.59 -30.97 -8.05
CA LYS A 24 3.01 -30.91 -9.42
C LYS A 24 4.06 -31.16 -10.51
N GLY A 25 5.29 -31.51 -10.16
CA GLY A 25 6.38 -31.74 -11.12
C GLY A 25 6.94 -30.48 -11.75
N LEU A 26 6.71 -29.30 -11.15
CA LEU A 26 7.25 -28.03 -11.61
C LEU A 26 8.69 -27.86 -11.08
N LYS A 27 9.60 -27.41 -11.94
CA LYS A 27 10.97 -27.07 -11.55
C LYS A 27 11.01 -25.59 -11.17
N VAL A 28 11.35 -25.29 -9.93
CA VAL A 28 11.35 -23.94 -9.36
C VAL A 28 12.75 -23.34 -9.38
N PHE A 29 12.87 -22.09 -9.77
CA PHE A 29 14.10 -21.30 -9.83
C PHE A 29 13.93 -20.03 -9.01
N ASN A 30 14.55 -19.98 -7.84
CA ASN A 30 14.45 -18.87 -6.92
C ASN A 30 15.20 -17.63 -7.43
N ASN A 31 14.77 -16.46 -6.98
CA ASN A 31 15.46 -15.19 -7.18
C ASN A 31 16.89 -15.27 -6.58
N PRO A 32 17.95 -15.11 -7.39
CA PRO A 32 19.33 -15.27 -6.92
C PRO A 32 19.88 -14.04 -6.18
N TYR A 33 19.16 -12.89 -6.19
CA TYR A 33 19.69 -11.61 -5.71
C TYR A 33 19.22 -11.22 -4.31
N SER A 34 18.31 -11.96 -3.69
CA SER A 34 17.75 -11.66 -2.35
C SER A 34 17.15 -10.24 -2.19
N ARG A 35 16.76 -9.63 -3.30
CA ARG A 35 16.12 -8.30 -3.39
C ARG A 35 15.22 -8.24 -4.63
N LYS A 36 14.50 -7.12 -4.80
CA LYS A 36 13.75 -6.83 -6.03
C LYS A 36 14.69 -6.87 -7.24
N LEU A 37 14.27 -7.57 -8.28
CA LEU A 37 14.99 -7.66 -9.55
C LEU A 37 14.83 -6.36 -10.35
N THR A 38 15.90 -5.94 -10.99
CA THR A 38 15.87 -4.92 -12.05
C THR A 38 15.32 -5.50 -13.36
N GLU A 39 15.01 -4.65 -14.33
CA GLU A 39 14.52 -5.09 -15.64
C GLU A 39 15.49 -6.04 -16.34
N ASN A 40 16.78 -5.74 -16.34
CA ASN A 40 17.78 -6.60 -16.95
C ASN A 40 17.94 -7.93 -16.23
N GLU A 41 17.85 -7.94 -14.91
CA GLU A 41 17.95 -9.15 -14.10
C GLU A 41 16.75 -10.08 -14.31
N ILE A 42 15.52 -9.52 -14.38
CA ILE A 42 14.35 -10.36 -14.65
C ILE A 42 14.36 -10.93 -16.06
N ILE A 43 14.86 -10.21 -17.06
CA ILE A 43 15.06 -10.74 -18.41
C ILE A 43 15.97 -11.97 -18.38
N VAL A 44 17.10 -11.88 -17.68
CA VAL A 44 18.04 -13.02 -17.56
C VAL A 44 17.39 -14.17 -16.80
N HIS A 45 16.67 -13.87 -15.72
CA HIS A 45 16.01 -14.87 -14.86
C HIS A 45 14.89 -15.62 -15.57
N LEU A 46 14.25 -15.00 -16.58
CA LEU A 46 13.16 -15.59 -17.36
C LEU A 46 13.62 -16.41 -18.57
N GLN A 47 14.93 -16.50 -18.86
CA GLN A 47 15.40 -17.26 -20.03
C GLN A 47 15.05 -18.74 -19.88
N GLY A 48 14.27 -19.27 -20.83
CA GLY A 48 13.80 -20.65 -20.86
C GLY A 48 12.81 -21.03 -19.75
N MET A 49 12.14 -20.05 -19.12
CA MET A 49 11.10 -20.25 -18.10
C MET A 49 9.70 -20.24 -18.73
N ASP A 50 8.86 -21.19 -18.31
CA ASP A 50 7.46 -21.28 -18.76
C ASP A 50 6.52 -20.38 -17.96
N GLY A 51 6.86 -20.06 -16.70
CA GLY A 51 6.02 -19.28 -15.80
C GLY A 51 6.83 -18.42 -14.82
N LEU A 52 6.18 -17.41 -14.29
CA LEU A 52 6.73 -16.51 -13.26
C LEU A 52 5.74 -16.37 -12.10
N ILE A 53 6.24 -16.59 -10.89
CA ILE A 53 5.60 -16.05 -9.69
C ILE A 53 6.20 -14.67 -9.49
N ALA A 54 5.40 -13.62 -9.74
CA ALA A 54 5.86 -12.25 -9.82
C ALA A 54 5.68 -11.48 -8.51
N GLY A 55 6.65 -10.63 -8.21
CA GLY A 55 6.58 -9.61 -7.16
C GLY A 55 6.40 -8.20 -7.72
N LEU A 56 7.32 -7.31 -7.36
CA LEU A 56 7.32 -5.89 -7.77
C LEU A 56 8.34 -5.58 -8.87
N GLU A 57 9.01 -6.57 -9.42
CA GLU A 57 9.93 -6.41 -10.55
C GLU A 57 9.21 -5.84 -11.77
N PRO A 58 9.88 -5.01 -12.61
CA PRO A 58 9.27 -4.42 -13.79
C PRO A 58 9.06 -5.50 -14.88
N LEU A 59 7.81 -5.67 -15.30
CA LEU A 59 7.40 -6.60 -16.36
C LEU A 59 6.90 -5.78 -17.56
N THR A 60 7.86 -5.18 -18.25
CA THR A 60 7.67 -4.25 -19.36
C THR A 60 7.53 -4.98 -20.70
N PHE A 61 7.20 -4.23 -21.77
CA PHE A 61 7.25 -4.72 -23.14
C PHE A 61 8.60 -5.39 -23.47
N ASN A 62 9.71 -4.76 -23.06
CA ASN A 62 11.06 -5.27 -23.33
C ASN A 62 11.32 -6.63 -22.63
N VAL A 63 10.82 -6.81 -21.41
CA VAL A 63 10.87 -8.10 -20.71
C VAL A 63 10.14 -9.18 -21.48
N PHE A 64 8.90 -8.91 -21.92
CA PHE A 64 8.09 -9.91 -22.62
C PHE A 64 8.64 -10.23 -24.01
N GLN A 65 9.18 -9.24 -24.71
CA GLN A 65 9.83 -9.44 -26.01
C GLN A 65 11.03 -10.39 -25.93
N GLN A 66 11.77 -10.36 -24.79
CA GLN A 66 12.95 -11.20 -24.59
C GLN A 66 12.67 -12.52 -23.87
N SER A 67 11.45 -12.72 -23.36
CA SER A 67 11.05 -13.92 -22.60
C SER A 67 10.07 -14.77 -23.40
N THR A 68 10.52 -15.28 -24.57
CA THR A 68 9.68 -15.94 -25.58
C THR A 68 9.00 -17.22 -25.11
N ASP A 69 9.54 -17.91 -24.09
CA ASP A 69 8.99 -19.14 -23.55
C ASP A 69 7.94 -18.92 -22.45
N LEU A 70 7.81 -17.67 -21.95
CA LEU A 70 6.93 -17.30 -20.84
C LEU A 70 5.44 -17.37 -21.25
N LYS A 71 4.65 -18.16 -20.51
CA LYS A 71 3.22 -18.43 -20.81
C LYS A 71 2.29 -17.88 -19.73
N VAL A 72 2.77 -17.79 -18.48
CA VAL A 72 1.93 -17.47 -17.34
C VAL A 72 2.68 -16.65 -16.28
N ILE A 73 1.97 -15.70 -15.70
CA ILE A 73 2.44 -14.90 -14.56
C ILE A 73 1.38 -14.98 -13.45
N ALA A 74 1.82 -15.40 -12.26
CA ALA A 74 1.03 -15.32 -11.03
C ALA A 74 1.64 -14.23 -10.13
N ARG A 75 0.94 -13.10 -10.00
CA ARG A 75 1.42 -11.95 -9.23
C ARG A 75 1.03 -12.08 -7.76
N VAL A 76 1.99 -12.12 -6.85
CA VAL A 76 1.79 -12.14 -5.39
C VAL A 76 1.44 -10.73 -4.91
N GLY A 77 0.15 -10.42 -4.81
CA GLY A 77 -0.40 -9.12 -4.40
C GLY A 77 -1.50 -8.61 -5.33
N ILE A 78 -2.10 -7.46 -5.00
CA ILE A 78 -3.24 -6.86 -5.73
C ILE A 78 -2.78 -6.04 -6.94
N GLY A 79 -1.79 -5.16 -6.75
CA GLY A 79 -1.36 -4.17 -7.74
C GLY A 79 -0.73 -4.83 -8.97
N MET A 80 -1.04 -4.28 -10.14
CA MET A 80 -0.57 -4.78 -11.44
C MET A 80 0.22 -3.71 -12.21
N GLU A 81 0.57 -2.61 -11.56
CA GLU A 81 1.20 -1.44 -12.19
C GLU A 81 2.61 -1.73 -12.72
N ASN A 82 3.27 -2.74 -12.17
CA ASN A 82 4.57 -3.20 -12.64
C ASN A 82 4.47 -4.15 -13.84
N VAL A 83 3.25 -4.51 -14.28
CA VAL A 83 3.00 -5.43 -15.41
C VAL A 83 2.38 -4.66 -16.57
N ASP A 84 3.06 -4.64 -17.71
CA ASP A 84 2.48 -4.14 -18.96
C ASP A 84 1.44 -5.15 -19.49
N MET A 85 0.20 -4.98 -19.03
CA MET A 85 -0.92 -5.88 -19.36
C MET A 85 -1.19 -5.97 -20.86
N LYS A 86 -1.03 -4.85 -21.59
CA LYS A 86 -1.23 -4.81 -23.04
C LYS A 86 -0.17 -5.64 -23.77
N SER A 87 1.06 -5.52 -23.31
CA SER A 87 2.16 -6.33 -23.85
C SER A 87 2.03 -7.80 -23.49
N ALA A 88 1.61 -8.13 -22.25
CA ALA A 88 1.33 -9.50 -21.85
C ALA A 88 0.27 -10.16 -22.75
N GLU A 89 -0.83 -9.45 -23.04
CA GLU A 89 -1.87 -9.91 -23.95
C GLU A 89 -1.33 -10.15 -25.37
N THR A 90 -0.54 -9.20 -25.90
CA THR A 90 0.09 -9.31 -27.23
C THR A 90 0.98 -10.55 -27.35
N HIS A 91 1.72 -10.88 -26.29
CA HIS A 91 2.57 -12.06 -26.20
C HIS A 91 1.82 -13.32 -25.73
N LYS A 92 0.50 -13.25 -25.59
CA LYS A 92 -0.38 -14.35 -25.12
C LYS A 92 0.01 -14.92 -23.76
N ILE A 93 0.55 -14.09 -22.88
CA ILE A 93 0.91 -14.44 -21.50
C ILE A 93 -0.34 -14.29 -20.63
N LYS A 94 -0.73 -15.36 -19.93
CA LYS A 94 -1.83 -15.30 -18.97
C LYS A 94 -1.34 -14.69 -17.66
N VAL A 95 -2.06 -13.70 -17.14
CA VAL A 95 -1.68 -13.00 -15.90
C VAL A 95 -2.80 -13.14 -14.89
N SER A 96 -2.43 -13.47 -13.65
CA SER A 96 -3.33 -13.50 -12.48
C SER A 96 -2.71 -12.75 -11.30
N ASN A 97 -3.52 -12.39 -10.32
CA ASN A 97 -3.08 -11.78 -9.08
C ASN A 97 -3.83 -12.34 -7.86
N THR A 98 -3.47 -11.91 -6.64
CA THR A 98 -4.09 -12.33 -5.38
C THR A 98 -4.80 -11.14 -4.73
N PRO A 99 -6.08 -10.87 -5.09
CA PRO A 99 -6.76 -9.63 -4.74
C PRO A 99 -7.26 -9.57 -3.29
N ASP A 100 -7.46 -10.70 -2.61
CA ASP A 100 -8.10 -10.75 -1.29
C ASP A 100 -7.11 -10.77 -0.13
N GLY A 101 -5.97 -11.46 -0.27
CA GLY A 101 -4.97 -11.63 0.77
C GLY A 101 -4.50 -10.35 1.47
N PRO A 102 -4.24 -9.23 0.76
CA PRO A 102 -3.80 -7.97 1.39
C PRO A 102 -4.84 -7.26 2.25
N THR A 103 -6.13 -7.58 2.14
CA THR A 103 -7.22 -6.76 2.72
C THR A 103 -7.09 -6.58 4.22
N ASP A 104 -6.91 -7.67 4.96
CA ASP A 104 -6.81 -7.61 6.43
C ASP A 104 -5.49 -6.97 6.87
N ALA A 105 -4.37 -7.40 6.32
CA ALA A 105 -3.05 -6.90 6.71
C ALA A 105 -2.89 -5.39 6.49
N VAL A 106 -3.31 -4.88 5.33
CA VAL A 106 -3.26 -3.43 5.03
C VAL A 106 -4.20 -2.65 5.95
N SER A 107 -5.37 -3.20 6.26
CA SER A 107 -6.33 -2.55 7.15
C SER A 107 -5.83 -2.48 8.59
N GLU A 108 -5.22 -3.54 9.10
CA GLU A 108 -4.58 -3.58 10.42
C GLU A 108 -3.42 -2.59 10.51
N MET A 109 -2.56 -2.55 9.49
CA MET A 109 -1.43 -1.61 9.43
C MET A 109 -1.91 -0.15 9.37
N THR A 110 -2.99 0.13 8.63
CA THR A 110 -3.61 1.47 8.58
C THR A 110 -4.10 1.90 9.96
N LEU A 111 -4.80 1.03 10.69
CA LEU A 111 -5.26 1.33 12.05
C LEU A 111 -4.08 1.51 13.02
N ALA A 112 -3.06 0.66 12.92
CA ALA A 112 -1.85 0.76 13.75
C ALA A 112 -1.12 2.08 13.53
N ALA A 113 -0.95 2.51 12.27
CA ALA A 113 -0.36 3.79 11.92
C ALA A 113 -1.21 4.97 12.44
N ALA A 114 -2.53 4.92 12.28
CA ALA A 114 -3.44 5.93 12.80
C ALA A 114 -3.31 6.10 14.32
N LEU A 115 -3.32 4.99 15.07
CA LEU A 115 -3.14 4.99 16.53
C LEU A 115 -1.74 5.50 16.93
N SER A 116 -0.71 5.09 16.21
CA SER A 116 0.66 5.51 16.48
C SER A 116 0.85 7.02 16.31
N LEU A 117 0.30 7.59 15.24
CA LEU A 117 0.38 9.02 14.96
C LEU A 117 -0.53 9.84 15.87
N SER A 118 -1.80 9.45 16.02
CA SER A 118 -2.75 10.19 16.85
C SER A 118 -2.36 10.23 18.35
N ARG A 119 -1.57 9.27 18.81
CA ARG A 119 -1.10 9.17 20.21
C ARG A 119 0.39 9.50 20.37
N ASN A 120 1.08 9.96 19.31
CA ASN A 120 2.50 10.31 19.28
C ASN A 120 3.42 9.17 19.81
N ILE A 121 3.06 7.90 19.52
CA ILE A 121 3.76 6.74 20.12
C ILE A 121 5.21 6.68 19.65
N VAL A 122 5.47 6.90 18.36
CA VAL A 122 6.82 6.82 17.79
C VAL A 122 7.73 7.90 18.38
N GLN A 123 7.23 9.14 18.46
CA GLN A 123 7.97 10.28 19.03
C GLN A 123 8.27 10.07 20.52
N ALA A 124 7.27 9.64 21.29
CA ALA A 124 7.44 9.35 22.72
C ALA A 124 8.45 8.21 22.96
N ASN A 125 8.40 7.17 22.13
CA ASN A 125 9.38 6.09 22.19
C ASN A 125 10.80 6.59 21.85
N GLY A 126 10.97 7.37 20.80
CA GLY A 126 12.26 7.97 20.43
C GLY A 126 12.83 8.84 21.55
N ALA A 127 12.04 9.76 22.11
CA ALA A 127 12.43 10.61 23.21
C ALA A 127 12.92 9.81 24.43
N LEU A 128 12.21 8.74 24.80
CA LEU A 128 12.64 7.89 25.92
C LEU A 128 13.94 7.14 25.65
N HIS A 129 14.21 6.70 24.43
CA HIS A 129 15.50 6.11 24.07
C HIS A 129 16.65 7.11 24.19
N GLU A 130 16.37 8.41 24.01
CA GLU A 130 17.29 9.53 24.24
C GLU A 130 17.28 10.03 25.69
N LYS A 131 16.63 9.31 26.62
CA LYS A 131 16.49 9.64 28.05
C LYS A 131 15.72 10.93 28.33
N GLN A 132 14.87 11.34 27.40
CA GLN A 132 14.00 12.51 27.52
C GLN A 132 12.63 12.04 28.01
N TRP A 133 12.14 12.57 29.15
CA TRP A 133 10.84 12.25 29.73
C TRP A 133 9.80 13.27 29.30
N GLU A 134 9.35 13.16 28.04
CA GLU A 134 8.39 14.09 27.46
C GLU A 134 7.01 13.46 27.34
N LYS A 135 5.96 14.25 27.65
CA LYS A 135 4.56 13.85 27.49
C LYS A 135 3.89 14.79 26.50
N SER A 136 3.36 14.25 25.42
CA SER A 136 2.54 14.98 24.45
C SER A 136 1.07 14.56 24.56
N ILE A 137 0.17 15.52 24.38
CA ILE A 137 -1.27 15.25 24.30
C ILE A 137 -1.59 14.86 22.86
N GLY A 138 -2.10 13.64 22.67
CA GLY A 138 -2.56 13.15 21.38
C GLY A 138 -4.08 13.18 21.27
N MET A 139 -4.58 12.82 20.08
CA MET A 139 -6.00 12.71 19.77
C MET A 139 -6.49 11.27 20.03
N GLY A 140 -7.69 11.10 20.59
CA GLY A 140 -8.38 9.81 20.63
C GLY A 140 -9.18 9.57 19.35
N LEU A 141 -9.40 8.31 18.98
CA LEU A 141 -10.21 7.98 17.80
C LEU A 141 -11.72 8.08 18.04
N LYS A 142 -12.17 7.97 19.30
CA LYS A 142 -13.59 8.15 19.65
C LYS A 142 -14.07 9.53 19.26
N ASN A 143 -15.14 9.60 18.45
CA ASN A 143 -15.71 10.80 17.87
C ASN A 143 -14.82 11.56 16.87
N ALA A 144 -13.65 11.01 16.49
CA ALA A 144 -12.87 11.57 15.39
C ALA A 144 -13.58 11.35 14.05
N ASN A 145 -13.51 12.31 13.15
CA ASN A 145 -14.00 12.19 11.79
C ASN A 145 -12.89 11.56 10.93
N VAL A 146 -13.15 10.37 10.38
CA VAL A 146 -12.20 9.65 9.53
C VAL A 146 -12.74 9.61 8.10
N LEU A 147 -12.05 10.27 7.17
CA LEU A 147 -12.37 10.24 5.75
C LEU A 147 -11.64 9.07 5.08
N ILE A 148 -12.43 8.15 4.53
CA ILE A 148 -11.97 7.03 3.71
C ILE A 148 -12.09 7.44 2.25
N VAL A 149 -10.97 7.59 1.55
CA VAL A 149 -10.92 7.91 0.12
C VAL A 149 -10.66 6.63 -0.65
N GLY A 150 -11.69 6.15 -1.36
CA GLY A 150 -11.73 4.81 -1.96
C GLY A 150 -12.37 3.78 -1.03
N TYR A 151 -13.56 3.28 -1.42
CA TYR A 151 -14.38 2.38 -0.60
C TYR A 151 -14.47 0.98 -1.19
N GLY A 152 -13.33 0.48 -1.70
CA GLY A 152 -13.14 -0.91 -2.14
C GLY A 152 -13.01 -1.90 -0.97
N ARG A 153 -12.42 -3.07 -1.19
CA ARG A 153 -12.23 -4.11 -0.16
C ARG A 153 -11.51 -3.57 1.08
N ILE A 154 -10.35 -2.93 0.89
CA ILE A 154 -9.53 -2.38 1.98
C ILE A 154 -10.27 -1.23 2.67
N GLY A 155 -10.77 -0.25 1.91
CA GLY A 155 -11.47 0.91 2.48
C GLY A 155 -12.67 0.53 3.34
N ARG A 156 -13.47 -0.47 2.93
CA ARG A 156 -14.58 -1.01 3.72
C ARG A 156 -14.12 -1.65 5.03
N LYS A 157 -13.03 -2.41 4.98
CA LYS A 157 -12.46 -3.06 6.19
C LYS A 157 -11.92 -2.02 7.15
N VAL A 158 -11.17 -1.04 6.65
CA VAL A 158 -10.63 0.09 7.43
C VAL A 158 -11.77 0.89 8.08
N ALA A 159 -12.81 1.24 7.34
CA ALA A 159 -13.99 1.90 7.88
C ALA A 159 -14.62 1.12 9.04
N GLY A 160 -14.72 -0.22 8.91
CA GLY A 160 -15.20 -1.11 9.97
C GLY A 160 -14.34 -1.04 11.23
N LEU A 161 -13.02 -1.07 11.09
CA LEU A 161 -12.08 -0.98 12.22
C LEU A 161 -12.17 0.37 12.94
N PHE A 162 -12.18 1.48 12.20
CA PHE A 162 -12.35 2.81 12.81
C PHE A 162 -13.71 3.00 13.48
N ARG A 163 -14.77 2.41 12.94
CA ARG A 163 -16.12 2.44 13.55
C ARG A 163 -16.13 1.71 14.90
N ILE A 164 -15.47 0.56 15.01
CA ILE A 164 -15.32 -0.16 16.30
C ILE A 164 -14.59 0.70 17.33
N MET A 165 -13.64 1.54 16.90
CA MET A 165 -12.96 2.51 17.77
C MET A 165 -13.81 3.74 18.13
N GLY A 166 -15.05 3.82 17.64
CA GLY A 166 -15.98 4.91 17.92
C GLY A 166 -15.79 6.16 17.07
N ALA A 167 -15.12 6.06 15.93
CA ALA A 167 -14.97 7.15 14.97
C ALA A 167 -16.23 7.35 14.10
N HIS A 168 -16.43 8.56 13.61
CA HIS A 168 -17.42 8.89 12.59
C HIS A 168 -16.80 8.67 11.21
N ILE A 169 -17.46 7.84 10.38
CA ILE A 169 -16.94 7.45 9.07
C ILE A 169 -17.52 8.34 7.98
N LEU A 170 -16.64 9.04 7.29
CA LEU A 170 -16.90 9.82 6.09
C LEU A 170 -16.31 9.06 4.91
N ILE A 171 -17.03 8.97 3.80
CA ILE A 171 -16.59 8.19 2.64
C ILE A 171 -16.57 9.09 1.41
N CYS A 172 -15.50 9.00 0.64
CA CYS A 172 -15.38 9.58 -0.68
C CYS A 172 -14.99 8.50 -1.68
N ASP A 173 -15.90 8.16 -2.57
CA ASP A 173 -15.66 7.23 -3.68
C ASP A 173 -16.63 7.57 -4.82
N PRO A 174 -16.12 8.00 -6.00
CA PRO A 174 -16.99 8.42 -7.12
C PRO A 174 -17.78 7.28 -7.75
N LEU A 175 -17.42 6.02 -7.50
CA LEU A 175 -18.09 4.85 -8.04
C LEU A 175 -19.16 4.29 -7.10
N LEU A 176 -19.31 4.84 -5.90
CA LEU A 176 -20.20 4.34 -4.87
C LEU A 176 -21.56 5.04 -4.92
N ALA A 177 -22.62 4.27 -4.77
CA ALA A 177 -23.96 4.82 -4.55
C ALA A 177 -24.35 4.78 -3.06
N LYS A 178 -25.26 5.67 -2.63
CA LYS A 178 -25.73 5.72 -1.23
C LYS A 178 -26.28 4.38 -0.71
N LYS A 179 -26.87 3.56 -1.59
CA LYS A 179 -27.39 2.24 -1.24
C LYS A 179 -26.31 1.23 -0.80
N ASP A 180 -25.04 1.50 -1.13
CA ASP A 180 -23.92 0.60 -0.85
C ASP A 180 -23.25 0.90 0.51
N LEU A 181 -23.76 1.92 1.22
CA LEU A 181 -23.27 2.35 2.53
C LEU A 181 -23.86 1.48 3.65
N GLN A 182 -23.10 1.33 4.73
CA GLN A 182 -23.57 0.77 5.98
C GLN A 182 -24.21 1.87 6.87
N SER A 183 -24.98 1.45 7.87
CA SER A 183 -25.58 2.39 8.82
C SER A 183 -24.50 3.23 9.54
N GLY A 184 -24.70 4.54 9.56
CA GLY A 184 -23.77 5.50 10.17
C GLY A 184 -22.62 5.94 9.29
N GLU A 185 -22.60 5.56 8.01
CA GLU A 185 -21.63 6.03 7.02
C GLU A 185 -22.22 7.19 6.21
N ASN A 186 -21.39 8.18 5.87
CA ASN A 186 -21.77 9.35 5.09
C ASN A 186 -20.93 9.43 3.82
N LEU A 187 -21.58 9.34 2.66
CA LEU A 187 -20.94 9.59 1.36
C LEU A 187 -20.88 11.09 1.12
N LEU A 188 -19.70 11.60 0.87
CA LEU A 188 -19.41 13.02 0.66
C LEU A 188 -18.56 13.22 -0.59
N GLU A 189 -18.67 14.39 -1.17
CA GLU A 189 -17.67 14.88 -2.11
C GLU A 189 -16.33 15.07 -1.39
N LEU A 190 -15.21 14.89 -2.10
CA LEU A 190 -13.88 14.96 -1.51
C LEU A 190 -13.67 16.26 -0.70
N LYS A 191 -14.01 17.40 -1.30
CA LYS A 191 -13.82 18.73 -0.67
C LYS A 191 -14.59 18.88 0.64
N ASP A 192 -15.78 18.32 0.73
CA ASP A 192 -16.60 18.43 1.95
C ASP A 192 -16.09 17.46 3.01
N GLY A 193 -15.68 16.26 2.62
CA GLY A 193 -15.02 15.31 3.51
C GLY A 193 -13.73 15.89 4.12
N LEU A 194 -12.85 16.49 3.32
CA LEU A 194 -11.60 17.09 3.76
C LEU A 194 -11.77 18.21 4.80
N LYS A 195 -12.81 19.05 4.66
CA LYS A 195 -13.12 20.09 5.65
C LYS A 195 -13.52 19.56 7.03
N LEU A 196 -14.06 18.34 7.07
CA LEU A 196 -14.60 17.72 8.28
C LEU A 196 -13.64 16.74 8.94
N ALA A 197 -12.73 16.15 8.17
CA ALA A 197 -11.90 15.06 8.61
C ALA A 197 -10.79 15.49 9.58
N ASP A 198 -10.59 14.69 10.60
CA ASP A 198 -9.43 14.74 11.50
C ASP A 198 -8.33 13.77 10.99
N ILE A 199 -8.74 12.65 10.37
CA ILE A 199 -7.87 11.68 9.73
C ILE A 199 -8.37 11.45 8.30
N ILE A 200 -7.47 11.48 7.33
CA ILE A 200 -7.71 11.16 5.92
C ILE A 200 -6.89 9.91 5.58
N THR A 201 -7.53 8.88 5.05
CA THR A 201 -6.83 7.64 4.64
C THR A 201 -7.19 7.27 3.21
N LEU A 202 -6.14 7.01 2.41
CA LEU A 202 -6.28 6.74 0.97
C LEU A 202 -6.26 5.23 0.70
N HIS A 203 -7.30 4.77 0.00
CA HIS A 203 -7.48 3.38 -0.43
C HIS A 203 -7.96 3.29 -1.88
N ALA A 204 -7.80 4.37 -2.63
CA ALA A 204 -8.14 4.45 -4.04
C ALA A 204 -7.00 3.90 -4.92
N GLY A 205 -7.33 3.44 -6.12
CA GLY A 205 -6.38 3.18 -7.19
C GLY A 205 -6.18 4.40 -8.09
N GLY A 206 -5.21 4.31 -9.00
CA GLY A 206 -4.95 5.33 -10.01
C GLY A 206 -3.59 6.01 -9.86
N ASP A 207 -3.23 6.78 -10.90
CA ASP A 207 -1.93 7.45 -11.02
C ASP A 207 -2.02 8.98 -10.95
N ASN A 208 -3.23 9.53 -10.79
CA ASN A 208 -3.44 10.98 -10.68
C ASN A 208 -3.52 11.40 -9.21
N PRO A 209 -2.91 12.53 -8.83
CA PRO A 209 -3.00 13.05 -7.49
C PRO A 209 -4.44 13.37 -7.09
N ILE A 210 -4.84 12.89 -5.91
CA ILE A 210 -6.11 13.21 -5.24
C ILE A 210 -5.89 14.34 -4.22
N LEU A 211 -4.71 14.36 -3.58
CA LEU A 211 -4.32 15.38 -2.63
C LEU A 211 -3.21 16.25 -3.25
N THR A 212 -3.60 17.43 -3.69
CA THR A 212 -2.73 18.50 -4.19
C THR A 212 -2.71 19.66 -3.20
N GLU A 213 -2.02 20.75 -3.51
CA GLU A 213 -1.99 21.96 -2.68
C GLU A 213 -3.40 22.44 -2.33
N THR A 214 -4.32 22.47 -3.30
CA THR A 214 -5.72 22.89 -3.10
C THR A 214 -6.45 22.01 -2.07
N GLU A 215 -6.25 20.69 -2.12
CA GLU A 215 -6.88 19.78 -1.17
C GLU A 215 -6.28 19.93 0.23
N PHE A 216 -4.97 20.13 0.35
CA PHE A 216 -4.34 20.39 1.64
C PHE A 216 -4.82 21.73 2.24
N GLU A 217 -4.98 22.78 1.45
CA GLU A 217 -5.46 24.10 1.94
C GLU A 217 -6.83 24.04 2.61
N ILE A 218 -7.74 23.20 2.13
CA ILE A 218 -9.11 23.10 2.67
C ILE A 218 -9.24 22.15 3.86
N MET A 219 -8.24 21.30 4.15
CA MET A 219 -8.25 20.39 5.30
C MET A 219 -8.37 21.16 6.62
N LYS A 220 -8.79 20.50 7.68
CA LYS A 220 -8.62 21.01 9.04
C LYS A 220 -7.14 21.21 9.35
N LYS A 221 -6.82 22.25 10.12
CA LYS A 221 -5.47 22.41 10.68
C LYS A 221 -5.18 21.26 11.64
N GLY A 222 -4.02 20.63 11.48
CA GLY A 222 -3.60 19.50 12.31
C GLY A 222 -4.15 18.14 11.86
N ALA A 223 -4.69 18.05 10.63
CA ALA A 223 -5.16 16.79 10.08
C ALA A 223 -4.03 15.73 10.01
N ILE A 224 -4.41 14.46 10.09
CA ILE A 224 -3.51 13.30 9.91
C ILE A 224 -3.79 12.67 8.54
N VAL A 225 -2.75 12.39 7.75
CA VAL A 225 -2.88 11.79 6.42
C VAL A 225 -2.20 10.42 6.39
N LEU A 226 -2.93 9.40 5.90
CA LEU A 226 -2.46 8.02 5.82
C LEU A 226 -2.52 7.53 4.36
N ASN A 227 -1.42 6.97 3.85
CA ASN A 227 -1.38 6.43 2.50
C ASN A 227 -0.59 5.11 2.43
N SER A 228 -1.31 4.02 2.24
CA SER A 228 -0.78 2.69 1.90
C SER A 228 -1.28 2.20 0.54
N ALA A 229 -1.89 3.09 -0.24
CA ALA A 229 -2.45 2.74 -1.55
C ALA A 229 -1.44 2.95 -2.68
N ARG A 230 -1.28 4.18 -3.13
CA ARG A 230 -0.31 4.57 -4.18
C ARG A 230 0.29 5.93 -3.85
N ALA A 231 1.60 6.07 -4.01
CA ALA A 231 2.30 7.33 -3.74
C ALA A 231 1.77 8.49 -4.58
N LYS A 232 1.51 8.23 -5.86
CA LYS A 232 1.03 9.23 -6.83
C LYS A 232 -0.32 9.86 -6.49
N LEU A 233 -1.08 9.28 -5.55
CA LEU A 233 -2.33 9.89 -5.08
C LEU A 233 -2.09 11.17 -4.27
N ILE A 234 -0.86 11.42 -3.84
CA ILE A 234 -0.46 12.62 -3.11
C ILE A 234 0.65 13.31 -3.92
N ASP A 235 0.53 14.64 -4.09
CA ASP A 235 1.64 15.46 -4.53
C ASP A 235 2.64 15.59 -3.37
N GLU A 236 3.87 15.09 -3.58
CA GLU A 236 4.91 15.08 -2.53
C GLU A 236 5.25 16.48 -2.02
N SER A 237 5.38 17.44 -2.94
CA SER A 237 5.74 18.82 -2.59
C SER A 237 4.62 19.49 -1.81
N ALA A 238 3.36 19.26 -2.19
CA ALA A 238 2.21 19.77 -1.48
C ALA A 238 2.08 19.18 -0.07
N LEU A 239 2.37 17.88 0.11
CA LEU A 239 2.40 17.26 1.44
C LEU A 239 3.50 17.88 2.31
N ILE A 240 4.69 18.10 1.78
CA ILE A 240 5.79 18.75 2.49
C ILE A 240 5.38 20.16 2.96
N ASN A 241 4.82 20.97 2.07
CA ASN A 241 4.33 22.31 2.42
C ASN A 241 3.24 22.26 3.50
N ALA A 242 2.33 21.29 3.43
CA ALA A 242 1.28 21.09 4.42
C ALA A 242 1.80 20.68 5.81
N LEU A 243 2.87 19.88 5.84
CA LEU A 243 3.58 19.50 7.08
C LEU A 243 4.32 20.72 7.67
N ASP A 244 5.04 21.49 6.85
CA ASP A 244 5.79 22.68 7.27
C ASP A 244 4.89 23.77 7.83
N SER A 245 3.72 23.96 7.24
CA SER A 245 2.71 24.93 7.72
C SER A 245 1.89 24.44 8.93
N GLY A 246 2.03 23.18 9.31
CA GLY A 246 1.22 22.54 10.34
C GLY A 246 -0.25 22.36 9.95
N LYS A 247 -0.57 22.42 8.66
CA LYS A 247 -1.88 22.06 8.12
C LYS A 247 -2.12 20.57 8.29
N VAL A 248 -1.11 19.76 7.97
CA VAL A 248 -1.00 18.36 8.33
C VAL A 248 -0.09 18.25 9.54
N SER A 249 -0.58 17.68 10.63
CA SER A 249 0.21 17.48 11.87
C SER A 249 1.14 16.29 11.76
N SER A 250 0.71 15.24 11.09
CA SER A 250 1.48 14.03 10.87
C SER A 250 0.97 13.22 9.68
N ALA A 251 1.84 12.40 9.11
CA ALA A 251 1.46 11.51 8.01
C ALA A 251 2.05 10.11 8.20
N TRP A 252 1.40 9.11 7.62
CA TRP A 252 1.96 7.79 7.41
C TRP A 252 1.99 7.46 5.93
N LEU A 253 3.15 7.02 5.45
CA LEU A 253 3.36 6.57 4.08
C LEU A 253 3.99 5.17 4.10
N ASP A 254 3.35 4.24 3.41
CA ASP A 254 3.89 2.90 3.14
C ASP A 254 4.32 2.73 1.68
N VAL A 255 4.02 3.71 0.84
CA VAL A 255 4.29 3.74 -0.60
C VAL A 255 4.97 5.04 -1.01
N PHE A 256 5.90 4.99 -1.99
CA PHE A 256 6.74 6.14 -2.32
C PHE A 256 6.84 6.36 -3.82
N TRP A 257 7.09 7.59 -4.23
CA TRP A 257 7.27 8.02 -5.63
C TRP A 257 8.50 7.38 -6.28
N GLN A 258 9.49 7.05 -5.45
CA GLN A 258 10.65 6.24 -5.82
C GLN A 258 10.93 5.25 -4.70
N GLU A 259 11.12 3.98 -5.03
CA GLU A 259 11.45 2.91 -4.08
C GLU A 259 12.76 2.22 -4.48
N PRO A 260 13.76 2.16 -3.59
CA PRO A 260 13.81 2.63 -2.19
C PRO A 260 13.74 4.17 -2.08
N TYR A 261 13.05 4.65 -1.01
CA TYR A 261 12.87 6.08 -0.77
C TYR A 261 14.00 6.68 0.08
N THR A 262 14.57 7.77 -0.41
CA THR A 262 15.63 8.56 0.26
C THR A 262 15.34 10.06 0.21
N GLY A 263 14.06 10.43 0.00
CA GLY A 263 13.63 11.81 -0.19
C GLY A 263 13.51 12.60 1.10
N LYS A 264 13.03 13.84 0.98
CA LYS A 264 12.98 14.82 2.08
C LYS A 264 12.19 14.37 3.31
N LEU A 265 11.13 13.56 3.13
CA LEU A 265 10.29 13.13 4.24
C LEU A 265 11.02 12.26 5.28
N THR A 266 12.19 11.70 4.96
CA THR A 266 13.03 11.00 5.93
C THR A 266 13.55 11.90 7.06
N GLY A 267 13.54 13.21 6.86
CA GLY A 267 13.91 14.21 7.88
C GLY A 267 12.73 14.71 8.73
N TYR A 268 11.51 14.23 8.51
CA TYR A 268 10.31 14.70 9.22
C TYR A 268 9.91 13.73 10.33
N ASN A 269 10.21 14.05 11.59
CA ASN A 269 9.90 13.21 12.74
C ASN A 269 8.40 12.95 12.94
N GLN A 270 7.52 13.83 12.43
CA GLN A 270 6.08 13.65 12.46
C GLN A 270 5.55 12.75 11.33
N VAL A 271 6.43 12.26 10.43
CA VAL A 271 6.05 11.33 9.36
C VAL A 271 6.50 9.93 9.72
N LEU A 272 5.56 9.01 9.83
CA LEU A 272 5.81 7.58 9.97
C LEU A 272 6.04 7.01 8.56
N LEU A 273 7.21 6.43 8.33
CA LEU A 273 7.58 5.82 7.05
C LEU A 273 7.76 4.32 7.25
N THR A 274 7.12 3.53 6.40
CA THR A 274 7.27 2.07 6.39
C THR A 274 7.61 1.62 4.96
N PRO A 275 8.55 0.69 4.77
CA PRO A 275 9.14 0.39 3.45
C PRO A 275 8.27 -0.56 2.62
N HIS A 276 7.05 -0.11 2.24
CA HIS A 276 6.06 -0.85 1.43
C HIS A 276 5.78 -2.24 2.01
N MET A 277 5.46 -2.28 3.32
CA MET A 277 5.36 -3.52 4.08
C MET A 277 3.97 -3.81 4.64
N SER A 278 2.93 -3.08 4.27
CA SER A 278 1.58 -3.29 4.80
C SER A 278 1.03 -4.70 4.56
N THR A 279 1.56 -5.42 3.57
CA THR A 279 1.22 -6.83 3.29
C THR A 279 2.15 -7.84 3.98
N TYR A 280 3.14 -7.40 4.77
CA TYR A 280 4.15 -8.27 5.37
C TYR A 280 3.70 -8.82 6.73
N SER A 281 2.49 -9.38 6.81
CA SER A 281 2.08 -10.24 7.93
C SER A 281 2.17 -11.72 7.55
N VAL A 282 2.39 -12.58 8.55
CA VAL A 282 2.48 -14.04 8.34
C VAL A 282 1.25 -14.58 7.62
N GLN A 283 0.07 -14.14 8.05
CA GLN A 283 -1.21 -14.58 7.49
C GLN A 283 -1.37 -14.14 6.04
N CYS A 284 -1.11 -12.85 5.76
CA CYS A 284 -1.22 -12.29 4.42
C CYS A 284 -0.23 -12.97 3.44
N ARG A 285 1.01 -13.22 3.89
CA ARG A 285 1.99 -13.91 3.06
C ARG A 285 1.54 -15.33 2.69
N LYS A 286 1.05 -16.10 3.66
CA LYS A 286 0.49 -17.44 3.43
C LYS A 286 -0.69 -17.45 2.47
N GLU A 287 -1.54 -16.44 2.55
CA GLU A 287 -2.74 -16.32 1.70
C GLU A 287 -2.41 -15.88 0.27
N MET A 288 -1.38 -15.03 0.10
CA MET A 288 -0.98 -14.56 -1.23
C MET A 288 -0.10 -15.57 -1.99
N GLU A 289 0.72 -16.35 -1.30
CA GLU A 289 1.65 -17.31 -1.87
C GLU A 289 1.03 -18.68 -2.12
#